data_0b6304cebee03fba3683e2fba967b1aa
#
_entry.id   0b6304cebee03fba3683e2fba967b1aa
#
_cell.length_a   1.000
_cell.length_b   1.000
_cell.length_c   1.000
_cell.angle_alpha   90.00
_cell.angle_beta   90.00
_cell.angle_gamma   90.00
#
_symmetry.space_group_name_H-M   'P 1'
#
loop_
_entity.id
_entity.type
_entity.pdbx_description
1 polymer ?
#
loop_
_entity_poly.entity_id
_entity_poly.type
_entity_poly.pdbx_seq_one_letter_code
_entity_poly.pdbx_strand_id
1 'polypeptide(L)'
;MKMIARELEVSLSSVSRWTQDIELSPEQIAARDERDRRSPNRRRGAEQRSQKARLVRMEAQEHGRALAREADPLHLSGCMLYWAEGSKTRNSVQLTNSDPDILRCFVMFLMSCYVVRPDLIRLTVNCYLNNGLSLDEIESYWLETLGLPSTCLRAATVNNPSSASQLKRNTLLYGTARVMVHSTVLIQSIYGAIQEYAGIDRPEWLDCAPLHLERPLAG
;
A
#
# COMPACT_ATOMS: atom_id res chain seq x y z
N MET A 1 -18.72 -21.14 -25.05
CA MET A 1 -19.48 -22.10 -24.22
C MET A 1 -20.98 -21.79 -24.17
N LYS A 2 -21.45 -20.60 -23.71
CA LYS A 2 -22.91 -20.31 -23.63
C LYS A 2 -23.65 -20.41 -24.98
N MET A 3 -23.03 -20.00 -26.08
CA MET A 3 -23.59 -20.18 -27.43
C MET A 3 -23.74 -21.64 -27.81
N ILE A 4 -22.67 -22.42 -27.65
CA ILE A 4 -22.65 -23.85 -27.94
C ILE A 4 -23.70 -24.60 -27.12
N ALA A 5 -23.79 -24.31 -25.81
CA ALA A 5 -24.79 -24.92 -24.94
C ALA A 5 -26.22 -24.64 -25.39
N ARG A 6 -26.47 -23.40 -25.86
CA ARG A 6 -27.79 -23.00 -26.38
C ARG A 6 -28.11 -23.62 -27.74
N GLU A 7 -27.10 -23.69 -28.61
CA GLU A 7 -27.27 -24.19 -30.00
C GLU A 7 -27.45 -25.73 -30.04
N LEU A 8 -26.83 -26.43 -29.07
CA LEU A 8 -26.91 -27.87 -28.93
C LEU A 8 -27.94 -28.34 -27.90
N GLU A 9 -28.65 -27.39 -27.26
CA GLU A 9 -29.65 -27.67 -26.20
C GLU A 9 -29.12 -28.53 -25.04
N VAL A 10 -27.83 -28.35 -24.70
CA VAL A 10 -27.14 -29.07 -23.63
C VAL A 10 -26.74 -28.15 -22.46
N SER A 11 -26.42 -28.79 -21.32
CA SER A 11 -26.00 -28.02 -20.15
C SER A 11 -24.60 -27.34 -20.37
N LEU A 12 -24.40 -26.21 -19.74
CA LEU A 12 -23.08 -25.52 -19.71
C LEU A 12 -21.95 -26.42 -19.17
N SER A 13 -22.28 -27.31 -18.21
CA SER A 13 -21.35 -28.27 -17.63
C SER A 13 -20.94 -29.35 -18.63
N SER A 14 -21.85 -29.80 -19.51
CA SER A 14 -21.51 -30.71 -20.59
C SER A 14 -20.55 -30.10 -21.59
N VAL A 15 -20.83 -28.87 -22.04
CA VAL A 15 -19.93 -28.15 -22.95
C VAL A 15 -18.55 -27.88 -22.28
N SER A 16 -18.55 -27.51 -21.01
CA SER A 16 -17.29 -27.29 -20.28
C SER A 16 -16.43 -28.55 -20.22
N ARG A 17 -17.07 -29.73 -19.99
CA ARG A 17 -16.36 -31.01 -19.98
C ARG A 17 -15.80 -31.37 -21.34
N TRP A 18 -16.56 -31.14 -22.43
CA TRP A 18 -16.12 -31.46 -23.79
C TRP A 18 -15.02 -30.55 -24.32
N THR A 19 -14.89 -29.34 -23.75
CA THR A 19 -13.90 -28.36 -24.17
C THR A 19 -12.72 -28.26 -23.21
N GLN A 20 -12.64 -29.13 -22.21
CA GLN A 20 -11.62 -29.05 -21.15
C GLN A 20 -10.20 -29.24 -21.70
N ASP A 21 -10.04 -30.10 -22.71
CA ASP A 21 -8.76 -30.47 -23.31
C ASP A 21 -8.44 -29.66 -24.58
N ILE A 22 -9.28 -28.65 -24.91
CA ILE A 22 -9.03 -27.82 -26.10
C ILE A 22 -8.13 -26.64 -25.72
N GLU A 23 -6.89 -26.69 -26.18
CA GLU A 23 -5.98 -25.55 -26.10
C GLU A 23 -6.31 -24.51 -27.18
N LEU A 24 -6.50 -23.27 -26.76
CA LEU A 24 -6.71 -22.15 -27.66
C LEU A 24 -5.38 -21.67 -28.24
N SER A 25 -5.34 -21.35 -29.53
CA SER A 25 -4.15 -20.71 -30.12
C SER A 25 -3.92 -19.32 -29.51
N PRO A 26 -2.68 -18.79 -29.53
CA PRO A 26 -2.39 -17.44 -29.06
C PRO A 26 -3.27 -16.35 -29.70
N GLU A 27 -3.61 -16.53 -30.98
CA GLU A 27 -4.49 -15.62 -31.74
C GLU A 27 -5.94 -15.68 -31.24
N GLN A 28 -6.43 -16.88 -30.93
CA GLN A 28 -7.76 -17.08 -30.37
C GLN A 28 -7.87 -16.52 -28.95
N ILE A 29 -6.81 -16.63 -28.13
CA ILE A 29 -6.72 -16.02 -26.81
C ILE A 29 -6.77 -14.51 -26.94
N ALA A 30 -5.98 -13.93 -27.84
CA ALA A 30 -5.95 -12.48 -28.07
C ALA A 30 -7.32 -11.95 -28.56
N ALA A 31 -7.96 -12.66 -29.49
CA ALA A 31 -9.29 -12.29 -30.00
C ALA A 31 -10.38 -12.39 -28.91
N ARG A 32 -10.30 -13.39 -28.04
CA ARG A 32 -11.21 -13.53 -26.88
C ARG A 32 -11.01 -12.38 -25.89
N ASP A 33 -9.77 -12.07 -25.56
CA ASP A 33 -9.43 -11.03 -24.59
C ASP A 33 -9.84 -9.64 -25.10
N GLU A 34 -9.69 -9.39 -26.39
CA GLU A 34 -10.15 -8.14 -27.02
C GLU A 34 -11.68 -8.03 -27.03
N ARG A 35 -12.41 -9.13 -27.33
CA ARG A 35 -13.87 -9.18 -27.24
C ARG A 35 -14.35 -8.95 -25.82
N ASP A 36 -13.66 -9.55 -24.85
CA ASP A 36 -13.95 -9.40 -23.43
C ASP A 36 -13.71 -7.97 -22.94
N ARG A 37 -12.65 -7.29 -23.41
CA ARG A 37 -12.40 -5.87 -23.10
C ARG A 37 -13.51 -4.95 -23.64
N ARG A 38 -14.07 -5.26 -24.80
CA ARG A 38 -15.15 -4.48 -25.43
C ARG A 38 -16.54 -4.79 -24.89
N SER A 39 -16.70 -5.79 -24.03
CA SER A 39 -18.00 -6.22 -23.51
C SER A 39 -18.65 -5.12 -22.66
N PRO A 40 -19.85 -4.61 -23.02
CA PRO A 40 -20.56 -3.57 -22.25
C PRO A 40 -20.83 -3.99 -20.80
N ASN A 41 -21.09 -5.26 -20.56
CA ASN A 41 -21.35 -5.79 -19.22
C ASN A 41 -20.09 -5.77 -18.33
N ARG A 42 -18.91 -6.01 -18.90
CA ARG A 42 -17.63 -5.89 -18.18
C ARG A 42 -17.34 -4.43 -17.84
N ARG A 43 -17.58 -3.50 -18.77
CA ARG A 43 -17.41 -2.07 -18.52
C ARG A 43 -18.34 -1.60 -17.39
N ARG A 44 -19.63 -1.91 -17.46
CA ARG A 44 -20.59 -1.60 -16.38
C ARG A 44 -20.17 -2.19 -15.04
N GLY A 45 -19.76 -3.47 -15.01
CA GLY A 45 -19.26 -4.11 -13.79
C GLY A 45 -17.98 -3.48 -13.25
N ALA A 46 -17.08 -3.00 -14.10
CA ALA A 46 -15.88 -2.27 -13.70
C ALA A 46 -16.22 -0.88 -13.14
N GLU A 47 -17.12 -0.16 -13.80
CA GLU A 47 -17.62 1.15 -13.37
C GLU A 47 -18.31 1.07 -12.00
N GLN A 48 -19.21 0.10 -11.81
CA GLN A 48 -19.88 -0.12 -10.52
C GLN A 48 -18.88 -0.43 -9.39
N ARG A 49 -17.88 -1.28 -9.66
CA ARG A 49 -16.81 -1.56 -8.68
C ARG A 49 -16.00 -0.32 -8.36
N SER A 50 -15.66 0.48 -9.38
CA SER A 50 -14.93 1.74 -9.21
C SER A 50 -15.72 2.74 -8.38
N GLN A 51 -17.01 2.90 -8.66
CA GLN A 51 -17.90 3.78 -7.91
C GLN A 51 -18.04 3.33 -6.46
N LYS A 52 -18.27 2.03 -6.22
CA LYS A 52 -18.33 1.48 -4.85
C LYS A 52 -17.03 1.69 -4.09
N ALA A 53 -15.89 1.44 -4.73
CA ALA A 53 -14.58 1.67 -4.12
C ALA A 53 -14.33 3.17 -3.82
N ARG A 54 -14.85 4.07 -4.66
CA ARG A 54 -14.78 5.51 -4.42
C ARG A 54 -15.59 5.94 -3.21
N LEU A 55 -16.81 5.42 -3.06
CA LEU A 55 -17.64 5.69 -1.88
C LEU A 55 -16.94 5.26 -0.59
N VAL A 56 -16.37 4.04 -0.55
CA VAL A 56 -15.61 3.56 0.61
C VAL A 56 -14.44 4.49 0.94
N ARG A 57 -13.74 5.02 -0.06
CA ARG A 57 -12.66 6.00 0.18
C ARG A 57 -13.18 7.33 0.71
N MET A 58 -14.33 7.81 0.22
CA MET A 58 -14.96 9.04 0.74
C MET A 58 -15.36 8.89 2.21
N GLU A 59 -16.00 7.78 2.56
CA GLU A 59 -16.35 7.45 3.95
C GLU A 59 -15.11 7.39 4.84
N ALA A 60 -14.03 6.77 4.36
CA ALA A 60 -12.77 6.70 5.09
C ALA A 60 -12.16 8.10 5.31
N GLN A 61 -12.18 8.98 4.32
CA GLN A 61 -11.71 10.36 4.50
C GLN A 61 -12.57 11.12 5.50
N GLU A 62 -13.89 10.96 5.46
CA GLU A 62 -14.77 11.65 6.44
C GLU A 62 -14.53 11.10 7.86
N HIS A 63 -14.34 9.80 8.01
CA HIS A 63 -13.92 9.22 9.29
C HIS A 63 -12.62 9.86 9.81
N GLY A 64 -11.62 10.04 8.93
CA GLY A 64 -10.37 10.70 9.30
C GLY A 64 -10.56 12.16 9.70
N ARG A 65 -11.43 12.91 9.00
CA ARG A 65 -11.78 14.28 9.40
C ARG A 65 -12.44 14.32 10.77
N ALA A 66 -13.34 13.37 11.05
CA ALA A 66 -13.98 13.27 12.35
C ALA A 66 -12.95 13.06 13.47
N LEU A 67 -11.99 12.13 13.30
CA LEU A 67 -10.90 11.91 14.26
C LEU A 67 -10.04 13.18 14.43
N ALA A 68 -9.78 13.92 13.36
CA ALA A 68 -8.99 15.15 13.45
C ALA A 68 -9.70 16.24 14.31
N ARG A 69 -11.04 16.30 14.25
CA ARG A 69 -11.84 17.23 15.08
C ARG A 69 -11.81 16.91 16.57
N GLU A 70 -11.47 15.68 16.95
CA GLU A 70 -11.26 15.28 18.35
C GLU A 70 -9.98 15.88 18.96
N ALA A 71 -9.09 16.39 18.10
CA ALA A 71 -7.84 17.09 18.46
C ALA A 71 -6.89 16.27 19.36
N ASP A 72 -6.85 14.96 19.19
CA ASP A 72 -5.91 14.09 19.90
C ASP A 72 -4.46 14.41 19.48
N PRO A 73 -3.54 14.70 20.43
CA PRO A 73 -2.17 15.10 20.10
C PRO A 73 -1.36 14.00 19.37
N LEU A 74 -1.57 12.72 19.72
CA LEU A 74 -0.90 11.60 19.06
C LEU A 74 -1.40 11.45 17.63
N HIS A 75 -2.71 11.59 17.42
CA HIS A 75 -3.32 11.53 16.11
C HIS A 75 -2.81 12.67 15.19
N LEU A 76 -2.76 13.90 15.71
CA LEU A 76 -2.19 15.04 14.97
C LEU A 76 -0.73 14.79 14.61
N SER A 77 0.09 14.39 15.60
CA SER A 77 1.53 14.13 15.38
C SER A 77 1.77 13.04 14.34
N GLY A 78 1.03 11.94 14.42
CA GLY A 78 1.12 10.82 13.48
C GLY A 78 0.69 11.21 12.07
N CYS A 79 -0.39 11.99 11.92
CA CYS A 79 -0.84 12.50 10.63
C CYS A 79 0.18 13.44 9.99
N MET A 80 0.74 14.39 10.77
CA MET A 80 1.74 15.34 10.26
C MET A 80 3.05 14.63 9.91
N LEU A 81 3.49 13.68 10.75
CA LEU A 81 4.64 12.83 10.46
C LEU A 81 4.45 12.06 9.15
N TYR A 82 3.27 11.44 8.97
CA TYR A 82 2.98 10.73 7.73
C TYR A 82 2.92 11.67 6.51
N TRP A 83 2.40 12.87 6.69
CA TRP A 83 2.37 13.86 5.60
C TRP A 83 3.78 14.28 5.18
N ALA A 84 4.69 14.46 6.13
CA ALA A 84 6.08 14.84 5.85
C ALA A 84 6.90 13.67 5.25
N GLU A 85 6.90 12.51 5.91
CA GLU A 85 7.84 11.42 5.68
C GLU A 85 7.19 10.16 5.04
N GLY A 86 5.87 10.06 5.05
CA GLY A 86 5.16 8.89 4.55
C GLY A 86 5.18 8.78 3.04
N SER A 87 5.22 7.55 2.55
CA SER A 87 5.08 7.27 1.12
C SER A 87 3.66 7.53 0.64
N LYS A 88 3.52 8.24 -0.46
CA LYS A 88 2.21 8.57 -1.06
C LYS A 88 1.74 7.44 -1.98
N THR A 89 1.61 6.24 -1.43
CA THR A 89 1.15 5.05 -2.16
C THR A 89 -0.38 4.95 -2.11
N ARG A 90 -0.94 4.18 -3.04
CA ARG A 90 -2.40 4.08 -3.20
C ARG A 90 -3.07 3.20 -2.13
N ASN A 91 -2.43 2.10 -1.77
CA ASN A 91 -3.10 0.99 -1.07
C ASN A 91 -2.40 0.61 0.23
N SER A 92 -1.43 1.40 0.67
CA SER A 92 -0.68 1.12 1.90
C SER A 92 -0.24 2.39 2.58
N VAL A 93 -0.24 2.35 3.89
CA VAL A 93 0.40 3.33 4.74
C VAL A 93 1.80 2.82 5.02
N GLN A 94 2.83 3.59 4.66
CA GLN A 94 4.21 3.20 4.94
C GLN A 94 5.08 4.39 5.25
N LEU A 95 5.98 4.20 6.20
CA LEU A 95 6.99 5.16 6.59
C LEU A 95 8.33 4.45 6.75
N THR A 96 9.38 5.02 6.18
CA THR A 96 10.75 4.50 6.27
C THR A 96 11.62 5.56 6.91
N ASN A 97 12.31 5.20 7.98
CA ASN A 97 13.23 6.10 8.65
C ASN A 97 14.39 5.33 9.29
N SER A 98 15.47 6.03 9.63
CA SER A 98 16.58 5.54 10.43
C SER A 98 16.47 5.93 11.91
N ASP A 99 15.61 6.87 12.22
CA ASP A 99 15.35 7.33 13.58
C ASP A 99 14.31 6.40 14.25
N PRO A 100 14.70 5.70 15.32
CA PRO A 100 13.81 4.76 16.00
C PRO A 100 12.63 5.46 16.72
N ASP A 101 12.81 6.68 17.19
CA ASP A 101 11.76 7.41 17.89
C ASP A 101 10.66 7.87 16.94
N ILE A 102 11.02 8.28 15.74
CA ILE A 102 10.07 8.58 14.66
C ILE A 102 9.22 7.34 14.34
N LEU A 103 9.84 6.19 14.16
CA LEU A 103 9.12 4.96 13.83
C LEU A 103 8.28 4.45 15.00
N ARG A 104 8.78 4.60 16.24
CA ARG A 104 8.01 4.26 17.46
C ARG A 104 6.76 5.13 17.59
N CYS A 105 6.89 6.43 17.41
CA CYS A 105 5.74 7.36 17.39
C CYS A 105 4.72 6.95 16.32
N PHE A 106 5.20 6.59 15.13
CA PHE A 106 4.33 6.16 14.04
C PHE A 106 3.61 4.83 14.33
N VAL A 107 4.29 3.84 14.92
CA VAL A 107 3.66 2.58 15.34
C VAL A 107 2.60 2.83 16.43
N MET A 108 2.91 3.67 17.44
CA MET A 108 1.95 4.06 18.46
C MET A 108 0.71 4.74 17.87
N PHE A 109 0.90 5.65 16.93
CA PHE A 109 -0.20 6.29 16.18
C PHE A 109 -1.09 5.26 15.47
N LEU A 110 -0.50 4.32 14.74
CA LEU A 110 -1.26 3.28 14.03
C LEU A 110 -2.05 2.39 15.00
N MET A 111 -1.43 1.99 16.11
CA MET A 111 -2.04 1.06 17.06
C MET A 111 -3.07 1.75 17.97
N SER A 112 -2.81 2.96 18.44
CA SER A 112 -3.67 3.66 19.40
C SER A 112 -4.81 4.43 18.73
N CYS A 113 -4.53 5.16 17.65
CA CYS A 113 -5.55 6.00 17.00
C CYS A 113 -6.38 5.23 15.95
N TYR A 114 -5.80 4.24 15.29
CA TYR A 114 -6.47 3.44 14.27
C TYR A 114 -6.70 1.98 14.65
N VAL A 115 -6.34 1.59 15.86
CA VAL A 115 -6.51 0.23 16.40
C VAL A 115 -5.93 -0.84 15.45
N VAL A 116 -4.82 -0.50 14.78
CA VAL A 116 -4.14 -1.46 13.91
C VAL A 116 -3.51 -2.56 14.75
N ARG A 117 -3.89 -3.81 14.48
CA ARG A 117 -3.30 -4.95 15.18
C ARG A 117 -1.85 -5.16 14.75
N PRO A 118 -0.95 -5.55 15.67
CA PRO A 118 0.47 -5.77 15.36
C PRO A 118 0.69 -6.75 14.21
N ASP A 119 -0.12 -7.81 14.11
CA ASP A 119 -0.01 -8.84 13.06
C ASP A 119 -0.32 -8.32 11.64
N LEU A 120 -0.91 -7.14 11.51
CA LEU A 120 -1.13 -6.45 10.23
C LEU A 120 0.03 -5.54 9.83
N ILE A 121 0.91 -5.19 10.78
CA ILE A 121 2.11 -4.39 10.51
C ILE A 121 3.15 -5.26 9.82
N ARG A 122 3.85 -4.69 8.86
CA ARG A 122 4.98 -5.30 8.15
C ARG A 122 6.22 -4.45 8.40
N LEU A 123 7.26 -5.09 8.92
CA LEU A 123 8.54 -4.47 9.19
C LEU A 123 9.57 -5.00 8.20
N THR A 124 10.23 -4.11 7.48
CA THR A 124 11.33 -4.46 6.56
C THR A 124 12.54 -3.62 6.93
N VAL A 125 13.68 -4.27 7.12
CA VAL A 125 14.96 -3.62 7.40
C VAL A 125 15.75 -3.47 6.11
N ASN A 126 16.41 -2.34 5.94
CA ASN A 126 17.37 -2.08 4.85
C ASN A 126 18.70 -1.65 5.50
N CYS A 127 19.73 -2.49 5.40
CA CYS A 127 20.98 -2.32 6.15
C CYS A 127 22.20 -2.74 5.34
N TYR A 128 23.38 -2.45 5.91
CA TYR A 128 24.68 -2.96 5.51
C TYR A 128 25.24 -3.81 6.64
N LEU A 129 25.85 -4.96 6.32
CA LEU A 129 26.46 -5.86 7.33
C LEU A 129 27.97 -5.68 7.49
N ASN A 130 28.52 -4.59 6.99
CA ASN A 130 29.96 -4.26 7.13
C ASN A 130 30.29 -3.46 8.40
N ASN A 131 29.36 -3.35 9.32
CA ASN A 131 29.47 -2.57 10.56
C ASN A 131 29.69 -3.42 11.81
N GLY A 132 29.84 -4.74 11.64
CA GLY A 132 30.08 -5.70 12.73
C GLY A 132 28.85 -6.29 13.38
N LEU A 133 27.64 -5.89 12.94
CA LEU A 133 26.37 -6.50 13.38
C LEU A 133 25.90 -7.55 12.37
N SER A 134 25.30 -8.61 12.89
CA SER A 134 24.54 -9.58 12.11
C SER A 134 23.16 -9.02 11.73
N LEU A 135 22.52 -9.62 10.72
CA LEU A 135 21.14 -9.27 10.36
C LEU A 135 20.18 -9.49 11.52
N ASP A 136 20.32 -10.60 12.24
CA ASP A 136 19.47 -10.96 13.38
C ASP A 136 19.55 -9.92 14.51
N GLU A 137 20.74 -9.38 14.79
CA GLU A 137 20.91 -8.33 15.79
C GLU A 137 20.22 -7.02 15.35
N ILE A 138 20.30 -6.66 14.06
CA ILE A 138 19.66 -5.49 13.52
C ILE A 138 18.12 -5.64 13.53
N GLU A 139 17.60 -6.79 13.12
CA GLU A 139 16.18 -7.09 13.15
C GLU A 139 15.62 -7.10 14.57
N SER A 140 16.34 -7.74 15.51
CA SER A 140 15.98 -7.76 16.94
C SER A 140 15.91 -6.35 17.53
N TYR A 141 16.91 -5.51 17.24
CA TYR A 141 16.91 -4.10 17.66
C TYR A 141 15.64 -3.38 17.23
N TRP A 142 15.25 -3.51 15.97
CA TRP A 142 14.04 -2.83 15.46
C TRP A 142 12.75 -3.40 16.05
N LEU A 143 12.65 -4.71 16.24
CA LEU A 143 11.50 -5.34 16.88
C LEU A 143 11.32 -4.87 18.32
N GLU A 144 12.39 -4.88 19.10
CA GLU A 144 12.37 -4.45 20.50
C GLU A 144 12.03 -2.95 20.62
N THR A 145 12.68 -2.12 19.81
CA THR A 145 12.47 -0.66 19.81
C THR A 145 11.03 -0.28 19.46
N LEU A 146 10.42 -1.01 18.53
CA LEU A 146 9.06 -0.75 18.05
C LEU A 146 7.99 -1.52 18.83
N GLY A 147 8.36 -2.42 19.73
CA GLY A 147 7.44 -3.29 20.46
C GLY A 147 6.64 -4.22 19.55
N LEU A 148 7.24 -4.70 18.47
CA LEU A 148 6.58 -5.52 17.47
C LEU A 148 7.01 -7.00 17.58
N PRO A 149 6.10 -7.97 17.37
CA PRO A 149 6.45 -9.37 17.34
C PRO A 149 7.23 -9.74 16.06
N SER A 150 8.05 -10.79 16.14
CA SER A 150 8.85 -11.29 15.00
C SER A 150 8.02 -11.66 13.77
N THR A 151 6.74 -11.98 13.94
CA THR A 151 5.79 -12.25 12.85
C THR A 151 5.57 -11.05 11.92
N CYS A 152 5.94 -9.84 12.36
CA CYS A 152 5.90 -8.63 11.55
C CYS A 152 7.02 -8.57 10.51
N LEU A 153 8.14 -9.25 10.73
CA LEU A 153 9.31 -9.20 9.85
C LEU A 153 8.99 -9.68 8.43
N ARG A 154 9.60 -9.01 7.48
CA ARG A 154 9.64 -9.38 6.07
C ARG A 154 11.10 -9.42 5.62
N ALA A 155 11.37 -10.06 4.50
CA ALA A 155 12.71 -10.20 3.97
C ALA A 155 13.45 -8.84 3.96
N ALA A 156 14.57 -8.79 4.64
CA ALA A 156 15.42 -7.61 4.71
C ALA A 156 16.10 -7.34 3.37
N THR A 157 16.45 -6.09 3.12
CA THR A 157 17.32 -5.70 2.02
C THR A 157 18.72 -5.46 2.57
N VAL A 158 19.63 -6.38 2.28
CA VAL A 158 21.04 -6.24 2.65
C VAL A 158 21.79 -5.66 1.46
N ASN A 159 22.36 -4.48 1.64
CA ASN A 159 23.12 -3.78 0.60
C ASN A 159 24.61 -4.08 0.69
N ASN A 160 25.26 -4.24 -0.47
CA ASN A 160 26.69 -4.31 -0.57
C ASN A 160 27.26 -2.89 -0.72
N PRO A 161 28.18 -2.45 0.14
CA PRO A 161 28.79 -1.13 0.01
C PRO A 161 29.59 -1.04 -1.29
N SER A 162 29.44 0.06 -2.01
CA SER A 162 30.36 0.36 -3.13
C SER A 162 31.76 0.65 -2.60
N SER A 163 32.79 0.43 -3.42
CA SER A 163 34.18 0.70 -3.06
C SER A 163 34.41 2.14 -2.54
N ALA A 164 33.65 3.11 -3.06
CA ALA A 164 33.69 4.50 -2.61
C ALA A 164 33.02 4.73 -1.25
N SER A 165 32.04 3.90 -0.87
CA SER A 165 31.32 4.04 0.42
C SER A 165 31.98 3.27 1.56
N GLN A 166 32.99 2.43 1.27
CA GLN A 166 33.78 1.75 2.32
C GLN A 166 34.56 2.71 3.20
N LEU A 167 34.82 3.93 2.74
CA LEU A 167 35.50 4.97 3.51
C LEU A 167 34.56 5.71 4.49
N LYS A 168 33.27 5.63 4.31
CA LYS A 168 32.26 6.22 5.23
C LYS A 168 31.79 5.16 6.23
N ARG A 169 32.60 4.90 7.27
CA ARG A 169 32.19 4.06 8.39
C ARG A 169 31.14 4.77 9.24
N ASN A 170 30.02 4.10 9.50
CA ASN A 170 29.12 4.34 10.63
C ASN A 170 28.08 5.45 10.57
N THR A 171 27.43 5.70 9.46
CA THR A 171 26.32 6.64 9.53
C THR A 171 24.99 6.02 10.02
N LEU A 172 24.74 4.73 9.79
CA LEU A 172 23.50 4.06 10.18
C LEU A 172 23.77 2.63 10.67
N LEU A 173 24.08 2.50 11.96
CA LEU A 173 24.44 1.21 12.58
C LEU A 173 23.37 0.13 12.37
N TYR A 174 22.11 0.50 12.55
CA TYR A 174 20.95 -0.40 12.38
C TYR A 174 20.23 -0.20 11.04
N GLY A 175 20.82 0.56 10.10
CA GLY A 175 20.21 0.85 8.80
C GLY A 175 18.95 1.69 8.91
N THR A 176 18.00 1.44 8.02
CA THR A 176 16.67 2.03 8.05
C THR A 176 15.61 0.94 8.20
N ALA A 177 14.54 1.23 8.92
CA ALA A 177 13.39 0.34 8.97
C ALA A 177 12.18 0.96 8.28
N ARG A 178 11.39 0.12 7.65
CA ARG A 178 10.13 0.49 7.02
C ARG A 178 8.98 -0.21 7.73
N VAL A 179 8.09 0.58 8.30
CA VAL A 179 6.82 0.15 8.85
C VAL A 179 5.74 0.31 7.78
N MET A 180 4.97 -0.73 7.52
CA MET A 180 3.94 -0.71 6.48
C MET A 180 2.67 -1.47 6.90
N VAL A 181 1.51 -0.92 6.53
CA VAL A 181 0.19 -1.56 6.64
C VAL A 181 -0.52 -1.47 5.29
N HIS A 182 -0.94 -2.61 4.77
CA HIS A 182 -1.74 -2.66 3.54
C HIS A 182 -3.21 -2.38 3.84
N SER A 183 -3.64 -1.14 3.65
CA SER A 183 -5.04 -0.75 3.82
C SER A 183 -5.34 0.55 3.08
N THR A 184 -6.21 0.46 2.07
CA THR A 184 -6.73 1.65 1.36
C THR A 184 -7.61 2.50 2.29
N VAL A 185 -8.37 1.88 3.18
CA VAL A 185 -9.23 2.59 4.13
C VAL A 185 -8.38 3.42 5.10
N LEU A 186 -7.32 2.81 5.65
CA LEU A 186 -6.43 3.49 6.59
C LEU A 186 -5.73 4.70 5.94
N ILE A 187 -5.15 4.53 4.74
CA ILE A 187 -4.47 5.65 4.06
C ILE A 187 -5.44 6.77 3.72
N GLN A 188 -6.66 6.45 3.32
CA GLN A 188 -7.68 7.45 3.01
C GLN A 188 -8.17 8.18 4.27
N SER A 189 -8.28 7.48 5.40
CA SER A 189 -8.60 8.11 6.67
C SER A 189 -7.50 9.09 7.10
N ILE A 190 -6.23 8.70 7.00
CA ILE A 190 -5.10 9.60 7.27
C ILE A 190 -5.12 10.81 6.34
N TYR A 191 -5.42 10.64 5.05
CA TYR A 191 -5.52 11.76 4.11
C TYR A 191 -6.67 12.72 4.46
N GLY A 192 -7.82 12.18 4.87
CA GLY A 192 -8.94 13.00 5.35
C GLY A 192 -8.56 13.82 6.59
N ALA A 193 -7.87 13.19 7.55
CA ALA A 193 -7.39 13.86 8.76
C ALA A 193 -6.37 14.96 8.46
N ILE A 194 -5.41 14.70 7.57
CA ILE A 194 -4.40 15.70 7.17
C ILE A 194 -5.08 16.92 6.54
N GLN A 195 -6.07 16.70 5.66
CA GLN A 195 -6.82 17.79 5.03
C GLN A 195 -7.55 18.66 6.06
N GLU A 196 -8.17 18.02 7.06
CA GLU A 196 -8.86 18.73 8.14
C GLU A 196 -7.90 19.54 9.01
N TYR A 197 -6.79 18.94 9.47
CA TYR A 197 -5.80 19.61 10.29
C TYR A 197 -5.10 20.78 9.58
N ALA A 198 -4.82 20.60 8.29
CA ALA A 198 -4.09 21.60 7.51
C ALA A 198 -4.99 22.64 6.83
N GLY A 199 -6.31 22.47 6.87
CA GLY A 199 -7.25 23.34 6.17
C GLY A 199 -7.07 23.34 4.64
N ILE A 200 -6.70 22.19 4.06
CA ILE A 200 -6.44 22.05 2.62
C ILE A 200 -7.46 21.09 1.98
N ASP A 201 -7.67 21.23 0.68
CA ASP A 201 -8.45 20.30 -0.12
C ASP A 201 -7.56 19.65 -1.21
N ARG A 202 -7.56 18.31 -1.24
CA ARG A 202 -6.75 17.50 -2.16
C ARG A 202 -7.61 16.38 -2.77
N PRO A 203 -8.52 16.73 -3.70
CA PRO A 203 -9.42 15.75 -4.32
C PRO A 203 -8.68 14.63 -5.06
N GLU A 204 -7.47 14.89 -5.56
CA GLU A 204 -6.61 13.89 -6.18
C GLU A 204 -6.22 12.75 -5.23
N TRP A 205 -6.19 12.96 -3.93
CA TRP A 205 -5.93 11.92 -2.94
C TRP A 205 -7.06 10.90 -2.84
N LEU A 206 -8.29 11.33 -3.10
CA LEU A 206 -9.44 10.43 -3.12
C LEU A 206 -9.36 9.40 -4.25
N ASP A 207 -8.97 9.83 -5.43
CA ASP A 207 -8.89 8.97 -6.60
C ASP A 207 -7.53 8.29 -6.73
N CYS A 208 -6.59 8.62 -5.83
CA CYS A 208 -5.22 8.10 -5.82
C CYS A 208 -4.53 8.32 -7.18
N ALA A 209 -4.86 9.41 -7.85
CA ALA A 209 -4.19 9.80 -9.07
C ALA A 209 -2.74 10.19 -8.78
N PRO A 210 -1.79 9.87 -9.66
CA PRO A 210 -0.45 10.42 -9.54
C PRO A 210 -0.55 11.95 -9.53
N LEU A 211 0.21 12.61 -8.65
CA LEU A 211 0.40 14.05 -8.71
C LEU A 211 1.07 14.36 -10.06
N HIS A 212 0.27 14.71 -11.06
CA HIS A 212 0.79 15.36 -12.25
C HIS A 212 1.18 16.77 -11.81
N LEU A 213 2.45 16.93 -11.48
CA LEU A 213 3.06 18.25 -11.51
C LEU A 213 2.93 18.70 -12.96
N GLU A 214 1.97 19.57 -13.25
CA GLU A 214 1.97 20.31 -14.49
C GLU A 214 3.33 20.99 -14.60
N ARG A 215 4.15 20.53 -15.54
CA ARG A 215 5.36 21.26 -15.87
C ARG A 215 4.89 22.65 -16.30
N PRO A 216 5.36 23.72 -15.66
CA PRO A 216 5.10 25.04 -16.18
C PRO A 216 5.53 25.03 -17.63
N LEU A 217 4.61 25.37 -18.53
CA LEU A 217 4.92 25.56 -19.94
C LEU A 217 6.07 26.57 -19.98
N ALA A 218 7.23 26.10 -20.44
CA ALA A 218 8.36 26.98 -20.71
C ALA A 218 7.90 28.02 -21.73
N GLY A 219 7.71 29.26 -21.27
CA GLY A 219 7.51 30.42 -22.11
C GLY A 219 8.79 30.81 -22.85
#